data_f145243cabfd1f9b19ce1b2badfadb4d
#
_entry.id   f145243cabfd1f9b19ce1b2badfadb4d
#
_cell.length_a   1.000
_cell.length_b   1.000
_cell.length_c   1.000
_cell.angle_alpha   90.00
_cell.angle_beta   90.00
_cell.angle_gamma   90.00
#
_symmetry.space_group_name_H-M   'P 1'
#
loop_
_entity.id
_entity.type
_entity.pdbx_description
1 polymer ?
#
loop_
_entity_poly.entity_id
_entity_poly.type
_entity_poly.pdbx_seq_one_letter_code
_entity_poly.pdbx_strand_id
1 'polypeptide(L)'
;MLNLEAKKAMVAKISEVASVSTSAVVADYRGITVSAMNALRKSARKTGVSVGVYRNTLARRALKDTEFACLSDILVGPVVLFFAQNDPGAAARLLRDFEFADKLTVRGLALGGKLMGPDQLKAVASLPSRLEALTQLVAVMKAPITKFVRTLNEPTSQAVRAFAAVAESKKAA
;
A
#
# COMPACT_ATOMS: atom_id res chain seq x y z
N MET A 1 18.10 5.74 -30.78
CA MET A 1 16.63 5.56 -30.73
C MET A 1 16.32 4.09 -30.47
N LEU A 2 15.31 3.76 -29.64
CA LEU A 2 14.90 2.38 -29.42
C LEU A 2 14.34 1.78 -30.70
N ASN A 3 14.83 0.59 -31.08
CA ASN A 3 14.32 -0.19 -32.21
C ASN A 3 12.87 -0.62 -31.97
N LEU A 4 12.15 -0.97 -33.04
CA LEU A 4 10.74 -1.40 -32.96
C LEU A 4 10.57 -2.64 -32.06
N GLU A 5 11.50 -3.59 -32.17
CA GLU A 5 11.52 -4.80 -31.35
C GLU A 5 11.70 -4.50 -29.85
N ALA A 6 12.63 -3.59 -29.51
CA ALA A 6 12.84 -3.15 -28.13
C ALA A 6 11.61 -2.43 -27.55
N LYS A 7 10.87 -1.68 -28.37
CA LYS A 7 9.59 -1.06 -27.93
C LYS A 7 8.52 -2.09 -27.69
N LYS A 8 8.39 -3.09 -28.58
CA LYS A 8 7.44 -4.22 -28.37
C LYS A 8 7.78 -5.02 -27.14
N ALA A 9 9.07 -5.35 -26.92
CA ALA A 9 9.53 -6.05 -25.73
C ALA A 9 9.25 -5.25 -24.43
N MET A 10 9.38 -3.93 -24.48
CA MET A 10 9.09 -3.08 -23.32
C MET A 10 7.59 -3.02 -23.02
N VAL A 11 6.73 -2.93 -24.04
CA VAL A 11 5.27 -3.00 -23.88
C VAL A 11 4.86 -4.34 -23.29
N ALA A 12 5.41 -5.46 -23.79
CA ALA A 12 5.14 -6.79 -23.25
C ALA A 12 5.53 -6.92 -21.77
N LYS A 13 6.72 -6.43 -21.39
CA LYS A 13 7.15 -6.42 -19.97
C LYS A 13 6.21 -5.61 -19.06
N ILE A 14 5.78 -4.43 -19.52
CA ILE A 14 4.86 -3.61 -18.73
C ILE A 14 3.50 -4.30 -18.60
N SER A 15 2.98 -4.90 -19.68
CA SER A 15 1.72 -5.63 -19.67
C SER A 15 1.78 -6.85 -18.76
N GLU A 16 2.90 -7.61 -18.77
CA GLU A 16 3.13 -8.74 -17.88
C GLU A 16 3.14 -8.30 -16.40
N VAL A 17 3.88 -7.25 -16.06
CA VAL A 17 3.91 -6.72 -14.69
C VAL A 17 2.54 -6.19 -14.28
N ALA A 18 1.84 -5.49 -15.17
CA ALA A 18 0.52 -4.95 -14.89
C ALA A 18 -0.53 -6.05 -14.66
N SER A 19 -0.50 -7.14 -15.42
CA SER A 19 -1.46 -8.25 -15.28
C SER A 19 -1.34 -9.00 -13.95
N VAL A 20 -0.14 -9.04 -13.34
CA VAL A 20 0.11 -9.69 -12.04
C VAL A 20 -0.12 -8.71 -10.87
N SER A 21 -0.18 -7.40 -11.14
CA SER A 21 -0.25 -6.37 -10.10
C SER A 21 -1.69 -6.15 -9.62
N THR A 22 -1.85 -5.94 -8.30
CA THR A 22 -3.14 -5.63 -7.68
C THR A 22 -3.41 -4.13 -7.61
N SER A 23 -2.37 -3.31 -7.59
CA SER A 23 -2.49 -1.84 -7.60
C SER A 23 -1.38 -1.18 -8.40
N ALA A 24 -1.70 -0.03 -8.98
CA ALA A 24 -0.74 0.80 -9.70
C ALA A 24 -0.83 2.25 -9.23
N VAL A 25 0.32 2.89 -9.03
CA VAL A 25 0.40 4.30 -8.63
C VAL A 25 1.25 5.07 -9.62
N VAL A 26 0.81 6.26 -9.95
CA VAL A 26 1.50 7.20 -10.85
C VAL A 26 1.95 8.41 -10.03
N ALA A 27 3.24 8.69 -10.05
CA ALA A 27 3.81 9.86 -9.38
C ALA A 27 4.72 10.65 -10.32
N ASP A 28 4.80 11.95 -10.10
CA ASP A 28 5.74 12.84 -10.77
C ASP A 28 7.09 12.78 -10.04
N TYR A 29 8.18 12.55 -10.78
CA TYR A 29 9.52 12.46 -10.20
C TYR A 29 10.39 13.71 -10.48
N ARG A 30 9.78 14.82 -10.87
CA ARG A 30 10.49 16.05 -11.22
C ARG A 30 11.17 16.65 -9.98
N GLY A 31 12.49 16.80 -10.06
CA GLY A 31 13.29 17.40 -8.98
C GLY A 31 13.79 16.42 -7.92
N ILE A 32 13.64 15.11 -8.14
CA ILE A 32 14.22 14.07 -7.29
C ILE A 32 15.70 13.88 -7.62
N THR A 33 16.53 13.73 -6.60
CA THR A 33 17.95 13.41 -6.75
C THR A 33 18.15 11.94 -7.15
N VAL A 34 19.26 11.64 -7.83
CA VAL A 34 19.57 10.25 -8.24
C VAL A 34 19.74 9.33 -7.04
N SER A 35 20.31 9.84 -5.94
CA SER A 35 20.48 9.09 -4.69
C SER A 35 19.13 8.69 -4.10
N ALA A 36 18.17 9.61 -4.03
CA ALA A 36 16.82 9.36 -3.54
C ALA A 36 16.06 8.35 -4.42
N MET A 37 16.15 8.48 -5.73
CA MET A 37 15.56 7.50 -6.66
C MET A 37 16.16 6.09 -6.49
N ASN A 38 17.46 5.99 -6.24
CA ASN A 38 18.10 4.70 -5.97
C ASN A 38 17.68 4.12 -4.61
N ALA A 39 17.56 4.96 -3.57
CA ALA A 39 17.04 4.55 -2.27
C ALA A 39 15.58 4.05 -2.39
N LEU A 40 14.74 4.77 -3.14
CA LEU A 40 13.36 4.38 -3.41
C LEU A 40 13.28 3.04 -4.13
N ARG A 41 14.07 2.83 -5.17
CA ARG A 41 14.13 1.53 -5.88
C ARG A 41 14.60 0.39 -4.96
N LYS A 42 15.57 0.67 -4.07
CA LYS A 42 16.05 -0.32 -3.09
C LYS A 42 14.95 -0.70 -2.09
N SER A 43 14.19 0.26 -1.59
CA SER A 43 13.06 0.02 -0.70
C SER A 43 11.90 -0.69 -1.42
N ALA A 44 11.58 -0.28 -2.65
CA ALA A 44 10.56 -0.92 -3.47
C ALA A 44 10.82 -2.41 -3.72
N ARG A 45 12.09 -2.77 -4.00
CA ARG A 45 12.47 -4.20 -4.14
C ARG A 45 12.25 -5.00 -2.87
N LYS A 46 12.44 -4.39 -1.69
CA LYS A 46 12.20 -5.06 -0.40
C LYS A 46 10.72 -5.30 -0.13
N THR A 47 9.85 -4.40 -0.61
CA THR A 47 8.41 -4.46 -0.41
C THR A 47 7.65 -5.15 -1.56
N GLY A 48 8.36 -5.69 -2.55
CA GLY A 48 7.74 -6.36 -3.70
C GLY A 48 7.02 -5.40 -4.67
N VAL A 49 7.44 -4.12 -4.69
CA VAL A 49 6.90 -3.12 -5.61
C VAL A 49 7.83 -2.94 -6.80
N SER A 50 7.32 -3.11 -8.02
CA SER A 50 8.02 -2.81 -9.26
C SER A 50 7.97 -1.32 -9.56
N VAL A 51 9.13 -0.69 -9.68
CA VAL A 51 9.25 0.76 -9.99
C VAL A 51 9.92 0.95 -11.32
N GLY A 52 9.23 1.62 -12.24
CA GLY A 52 9.76 1.90 -13.57
C GLY A 52 9.40 3.27 -14.10
N VAL A 53 10.34 3.86 -14.81
CA VAL A 53 10.11 5.08 -15.61
C VAL A 53 10.04 4.66 -17.06
N TYR A 54 8.90 4.90 -17.67
CA TYR A 54 8.62 4.50 -19.03
C TYR A 54 8.18 5.69 -19.88
N ARG A 55 8.32 5.57 -21.18
CA ARG A 55 7.78 6.55 -22.10
C ARG A 55 6.24 6.47 -22.07
N ASN A 56 5.56 7.57 -21.83
CA ASN A 56 4.10 7.63 -21.66
C ASN A 56 3.31 6.95 -22.79
N THR A 57 3.76 7.11 -24.03
CA THR A 57 3.12 6.48 -25.19
C THR A 57 3.20 4.95 -25.19
N LEU A 58 4.28 4.37 -24.64
CA LEU A 58 4.45 2.92 -24.51
C LEU A 58 3.65 2.40 -23.30
N ALA A 59 3.68 3.14 -22.19
CA ALA A 59 2.89 2.81 -21.01
C ALA A 59 1.38 2.80 -21.31
N ARG A 60 0.86 3.83 -21.99
CA ARG A 60 -0.55 3.87 -22.44
C ARG A 60 -0.94 2.65 -23.29
N ARG A 61 -0.06 2.24 -24.21
CA ARG A 61 -0.34 1.04 -25.03
C ARG A 61 -0.33 -0.23 -24.22
N ALA A 62 0.59 -0.37 -23.28
CA ALA A 62 0.70 -1.55 -22.42
C ALA A 62 -0.46 -1.69 -21.43
N LEU A 63 -1.01 -0.56 -20.94
CA LEU A 63 -2.08 -0.55 -19.96
C LEU A 63 -3.48 -0.62 -20.60
N LYS A 64 -3.62 -0.43 -21.93
CA LYS A 64 -4.91 -0.36 -22.61
C LYS A 64 -5.76 -1.62 -22.43
N ASP A 65 -5.10 -2.78 -22.39
CA ASP A 65 -5.75 -4.09 -22.28
C ASP A 65 -5.73 -4.65 -20.85
N THR A 66 -5.44 -3.79 -19.84
CA THR A 66 -5.37 -4.17 -18.42
C THR A 66 -6.39 -3.38 -17.59
N GLU A 67 -6.61 -3.81 -16.36
CA GLU A 67 -7.48 -3.11 -15.39
C GLU A 67 -7.02 -1.66 -15.11
N PHE A 68 -5.77 -1.33 -15.45
CA PHE A 68 -5.18 0.00 -15.23
C PHE A 68 -5.36 0.95 -16.42
N ALA A 69 -6.24 0.66 -17.37
CA ALA A 69 -6.55 1.53 -18.51
C ALA A 69 -7.01 2.93 -18.06
N CYS A 70 -7.64 3.02 -16.88
CA CYS A 70 -8.06 4.28 -16.27
C CYS A 70 -6.91 5.26 -15.95
N LEU A 71 -5.66 4.80 -15.86
CA LEU A 71 -4.49 5.66 -15.65
C LEU A 71 -4.03 6.38 -16.93
N SER A 72 -4.54 6.03 -18.11
CA SER A 72 -4.10 6.57 -19.41
C SER A 72 -4.15 8.10 -19.47
N ASP A 73 -5.16 8.71 -18.84
CA ASP A 73 -5.38 10.15 -18.88
C ASP A 73 -4.39 10.92 -17.98
N ILE A 74 -3.91 10.26 -16.93
CA ILE A 74 -2.97 10.84 -15.95
C ILE A 74 -1.51 10.71 -16.41
N LEU A 75 -1.21 9.85 -17.38
CA LEU A 75 0.13 9.65 -17.91
C LEU A 75 0.59 10.83 -18.79
N VAL A 76 0.82 11.97 -18.14
CA VAL A 76 1.31 13.21 -18.78
C VAL A 76 2.52 13.73 -18.02
N GLY A 77 3.58 14.13 -18.75
CA GLY A 77 4.81 14.66 -18.14
C GLY A 77 5.79 13.60 -17.66
N PRO A 78 6.72 13.94 -16.74
CA PRO A 78 7.74 13.04 -16.22
C PRO A 78 7.16 12.18 -15.09
N VAL A 79 6.61 11.02 -15.44
CA VAL A 79 5.95 10.12 -14.47
C VAL A 79 6.73 8.85 -14.24
N VAL A 80 6.67 8.36 -13.02
CA VAL A 80 7.14 7.05 -12.58
C VAL A 80 5.93 6.18 -12.23
N LEU A 81 5.97 4.93 -12.66
CA LEU A 81 4.94 3.93 -12.39
C LEU A 81 5.42 2.99 -11.28
N PHE A 82 4.54 2.75 -10.33
CA PHE A 82 4.71 1.80 -9.24
C PHE A 82 3.65 0.72 -9.39
N PHE A 83 4.06 -0.52 -9.46
CA PHE A 83 3.17 -1.68 -9.53
C PHE A 83 3.38 -2.54 -8.29
N ALA A 84 2.34 -2.75 -7.49
CA ALA A 84 2.38 -3.61 -6.33
C ALA A 84 1.72 -4.96 -6.66
N GLN A 85 2.44 -6.06 -6.42
CA GLN A 85 1.98 -7.41 -6.78
C GLN A 85 1.18 -8.05 -5.65
N ASN A 86 1.70 -8.05 -4.43
CA ASN A 86 1.13 -8.81 -3.32
C ASN A 86 0.18 -7.97 -2.46
N ASP A 87 0.60 -6.76 -2.11
CA ASP A 87 -0.13 -5.88 -1.20
C ASP A 87 -0.62 -4.63 -1.93
N PRO A 88 -1.92 -4.39 -2.01
CA PRO A 88 -2.45 -3.20 -2.70
C PRO A 88 -1.99 -1.88 -2.06
N GLY A 89 -1.74 -1.88 -0.76
CA GLY A 89 -1.26 -0.71 -0.01
C GLY A 89 0.26 -0.51 -0.04
N ALA A 90 1.06 -1.49 -0.53
CA ALA A 90 2.51 -1.43 -0.45
C ALA A 90 3.10 -0.23 -1.21
N ALA A 91 2.61 0.05 -2.42
CA ALA A 91 3.05 1.19 -3.22
C ALA A 91 2.69 2.52 -2.55
N ALA A 92 1.50 2.62 -1.97
CA ALA A 92 1.04 3.83 -1.27
C ALA A 92 1.82 4.08 0.02
N ARG A 93 2.12 3.04 0.81
CA ARG A 93 2.97 3.14 2.03
C ARG A 93 4.38 3.60 1.67
N LEU A 94 4.97 2.99 0.65
CA LEU A 94 6.30 3.35 0.17
C LEU A 94 6.36 4.83 -0.24
N LEU A 95 5.36 5.31 -0.98
CA LEU A 95 5.29 6.71 -1.40
C LEU A 95 5.07 7.65 -0.22
N ARG A 96 4.21 7.31 0.73
CA ARG A 96 3.99 8.09 1.94
C ARG A 96 5.28 8.27 2.74
N ASP A 97 6.06 7.20 2.88
CA ASP A 97 7.32 7.24 3.63
C ASP A 97 8.39 8.08 2.92
N PHE A 98 8.33 8.18 1.57
CA PHE A 98 9.23 9.00 0.76
C PHE A 98 8.70 10.39 0.40
N GLU A 99 7.40 10.67 0.52
CA GLU A 99 6.80 11.98 0.21
C GLU A 99 7.37 13.10 1.08
N PHE A 100 7.76 12.78 2.33
CA PHE A 100 8.38 13.71 3.26
C PHE A 100 9.85 14.01 2.98
N ALA A 101 10.55 13.11 2.28
CA ALA A 101 11.98 13.26 2.03
C ALA A 101 12.31 13.97 0.71
N ASP A 102 11.52 13.77 -0.32
CA ASP A 102 11.76 14.27 -1.67
C ASP A 102 10.45 14.64 -2.38
N LYS A 103 10.50 15.69 -3.17
CA LYS A 103 9.43 16.34 -3.94
C LYS A 103 8.65 15.41 -4.91
N LEU A 104 8.20 14.27 -4.42
CA LEU A 104 7.46 13.26 -5.18
C LEU A 104 5.97 13.56 -5.07
N THR A 105 5.35 14.04 -6.12
CA THR A 105 3.92 14.35 -6.16
C THR A 105 3.16 13.18 -6.77
N VAL A 106 2.27 12.55 -5.98
CA VAL A 106 1.38 11.51 -6.49
C VAL A 106 0.31 12.17 -7.35
N ARG A 107 0.15 11.69 -8.59
CA ARG A 107 -0.89 12.18 -9.51
C ARG A 107 -2.18 11.38 -9.42
N GLY A 108 -2.07 10.10 -9.16
CA GLY A 108 -3.21 9.22 -9.01
C GLY A 108 -2.80 7.78 -8.79
N LEU A 109 -3.75 7.00 -8.37
CA LEU A 109 -3.58 5.58 -8.12
C LEU A 109 -4.77 4.80 -8.68
N ALA A 110 -4.54 3.58 -9.10
CA ALA A 110 -5.57 2.67 -9.56
C ALA A 110 -5.56 1.39 -8.70
N LEU A 111 -6.74 1.00 -8.25
CA LEU A 111 -6.99 -0.21 -7.49
C LEU A 111 -8.23 -0.90 -8.05
N GLY A 112 -8.08 -2.16 -8.52
CA GLY A 112 -9.20 -2.93 -9.04
C GLY A 112 -9.98 -2.20 -10.16
N GLY A 113 -9.29 -1.56 -11.11
CA GLY A 113 -9.88 -0.85 -12.23
C GLY A 113 -10.46 0.55 -11.90
N LYS A 114 -10.45 0.96 -10.63
CA LYS A 114 -10.96 2.28 -10.22
C LYS A 114 -9.82 3.27 -10.07
N LEU A 115 -10.00 4.43 -10.70
CA LEU A 115 -9.09 5.56 -10.53
C LEU A 115 -9.39 6.27 -9.22
N MET A 116 -8.36 6.52 -8.44
CA MET A 116 -8.41 7.25 -7.17
C MET A 116 -7.50 8.47 -7.22
N GLY A 117 -7.96 9.57 -6.63
CA GLY A 117 -7.18 10.81 -6.53
C GLY A 117 -6.02 10.73 -5.52
N PRO A 118 -5.14 11.72 -5.53
CA PRO A 118 -3.99 11.77 -4.61
C PRO A 118 -4.41 11.83 -3.14
N ASP A 119 -5.57 12.42 -2.83
CA ASP A 119 -6.09 12.55 -1.45
C ASP A 119 -6.37 11.18 -0.80
N GLN A 120 -6.68 10.17 -1.62
CA GLN A 120 -6.98 8.82 -1.16
C GLN A 120 -5.72 7.98 -0.90
N LEU A 121 -4.53 8.50 -1.19
CA LEU A 121 -3.26 7.81 -0.93
C LEU A 121 -3.15 7.36 0.53
N LYS A 122 -3.53 8.23 1.49
CA LYS A 122 -3.48 7.92 2.92
C LYS A 122 -4.42 6.76 3.29
N ALA A 123 -5.61 6.73 2.71
CA ALA A 123 -6.58 5.66 2.93
C ALA A 123 -6.06 4.32 2.36
N VAL A 124 -5.50 4.34 1.15
CA VAL A 124 -4.91 3.14 0.54
C VAL A 124 -3.65 2.68 1.29
N ALA A 125 -2.82 3.59 1.79
CA ALA A 125 -1.66 3.26 2.61
C ALA A 125 -2.04 2.60 3.95
N SER A 126 -3.25 2.85 4.46
CA SER A 126 -3.76 2.23 5.69
C SER A 126 -4.38 0.84 5.46
N LEU A 127 -4.54 0.39 4.23
CA LEU A 127 -5.06 -0.95 3.93
C LEU A 127 -4.13 -2.03 4.50
N PRO A 128 -4.67 -3.02 5.21
CA PRO A 128 -3.89 -4.14 5.72
C PRO A 128 -3.43 -5.05 4.58
N SER A 129 -2.34 -5.75 4.78
CA SER A 129 -1.92 -6.83 3.90
C SER A 129 -2.96 -7.98 3.91
N ARG A 130 -2.91 -8.87 2.93
CA ARG A 130 -3.84 -10.02 2.87
C ARG A 130 -3.81 -10.86 4.16
N LEU A 131 -2.61 -11.10 4.70
CA LEU A 131 -2.42 -11.84 5.94
C LEU A 131 -3.02 -11.10 7.15
N GLU A 132 -2.76 -9.80 7.24
CA GLU A 132 -3.32 -8.96 8.31
C GLU A 132 -4.84 -8.88 8.23
N ALA A 133 -5.41 -8.72 7.02
CA ALA A 133 -6.85 -8.70 6.82
C ALA A 133 -7.51 -10.02 7.27
N LEU A 134 -6.92 -11.17 6.91
CA LEU A 134 -7.40 -12.48 7.36
C LEU A 134 -7.29 -12.63 8.88
N THR A 135 -6.19 -12.16 9.47
CA THR A 135 -5.99 -12.19 10.92
C THR A 135 -7.03 -11.33 11.64
N GLN A 136 -7.30 -10.13 11.13
CA GLN A 136 -8.36 -9.25 11.65
C GLN A 136 -9.73 -9.88 11.54
N LEU A 137 -10.06 -10.50 10.41
CA LEU A 137 -11.32 -11.19 10.20
C LEU A 137 -11.52 -12.31 11.25
N VAL A 138 -10.51 -13.16 11.43
CA VAL A 138 -10.55 -14.23 12.44
C VAL A 138 -10.68 -13.65 13.86
N ALA A 139 -9.97 -12.57 14.17
CA ALA A 139 -10.05 -11.88 15.45
C ALA A 139 -11.47 -11.34 15.71
N VAL A 140 -12.10 -10.72 14.71
CA VAL A 140 -13.48 -10.21 14.81
C VAL A 140 -14.47 -11.36 14.99
N MET A 141 -14.31 -12.47 14.27
CA MET A 141 -15.16 -13.66 14.44
C MET A 141 -15.04 -14.28 15.84
N LYS A 142 -13.85 -14.27 16.42
CA LYS A 142 -13.57 -14.76 17.77
C LYS A 142 -14.00 -13.79 18.87
N ALA A 143 -14.10 -12.50 18.58
CA ALA A 143 -14.36 -11.45 19.55
C ALA A 143 -15.64 -11.65 20.37
N PRO A 144 -16.82 -12.05 19.82
CA PRO A 144 -18.04 -12.28 20.60
C PRO A 144 -17.87 -13.35 21.66
N ILE A 145 -17.24 -14.47 21.29
CA ILE A 145 -17.00 -15.59 22.20
C ILE A 145 -16.05 -15.17 23.32
N THR A 146 -14.98 -14.50 22.97
CA THR A 146 -14.00 -13.98 23.93
C THR A 146 -14.63 -12.97 24.90
N LYS A 147 -15.49 -12.07 24.36
CA LYS A 147 -16.22 -11.09 25.18
C LYS A 147 -17.17 -11.80 26.14
N PHE A 148 -17.90 -12.80 25.70
CA PHE A 148 -18.81 -13.58 26.54
C PHE A 148 -18.07 -14.28 27.68
N VAL A 149 -16.98 -14.98 27.40
CA VAL A 149 -16.15 -15.63 28.42
C VAL A 149 -15.59 -14.62 29.44
N ARG A 150 -15.13 -13.46 28.94
CA ARG A 150 -14.64 -12.37 29.81
C ARG A 150 -15.75 -11.86 30.73
N THR A 151 -16.97 -11.62 30.24
CA THR A 151 -18.08 -11.13 31.06
C THR A 151 -18.49 -12.15 32.14
N LEU A 152 -18.38 -13.44 31.88
CA LEU A 152 -18.61 -14.48 32.92
C LEU A 152 -17.51 -14.50 33.98
N ASN A 153 -16.27 -14.20 33.62
CA ASN A 153 -15.13 -14.17 34.54
C ASN A 153 -14.93 -12.81 35.23
N GLU A 154 -15.58 -11.75 34.77
CA GLU A 154 -15.43 -10.39 35.29
C GLU A 154 -15.83 -10.27 36.77
N PRO A 155 -16.96 -10.85 37.25
CA PRO A 155 -17.35 -10.74 38.66
C PRO A 155 -16.29 -11.30 39.64
N THR A 156 -15.69 -12.43 39.29
CA THR A 156 -14.65 -13.06 40.14
C THR A 156 -13.36 -12.21 40.11
N SER A 157 -12.98 -11.68 38.97
CA SER A 157 -11.82 -10.81 38.83
C SER A 157 -12.00 -9.48 39.56
N GLN A 158 -13.20 -8.90 39.55
CA GLN A 158 -13.52 -7.67 40.27
C GLN A 158 -13.47 -7.89 41.79
N ALA A 159 -13.98 -9.00 42.29
CA ALA A 159 -13.89 -9.33 43.72
C ALA A 159 -12.43 -9.44 44.19
N VAL A 160 -11.58 -10.13 43.44
CA VAL A 160 -10.16 -10.26 43.78
C VAL A 160 -9.44 -8.88 43.73
N ARG A 161 -9.75 -8.04 42.77
CA ARG A 161 -9.19 -6.67 42.71
C ARG A 161 -9.64 -5.80 43.87
N ALA A 162 -10.91 -5.90 44.27
CA ALA A 162 -11.43 -5.19 45.45
C ALA A 162 -10.70 -5.61 46.73
N PHE A 163 -10.50 -6.91 46.95
CA PHE A 163 -9.74 -7.39 48.09
C PHE A 163 -8.26 -6.94 48.05
N ALA A 164 -7.63 -6.96 46.90
CA ALA A 164 -6.26 -6.46 46.73
C ALA A 164 -6.16 -4.97 47.07
N ALA A 165 -7.09 -4.16 46.57
CA ALA A 165 -7.13 -2.72 46.85
C ALA A 165 -7.32 -2.40 48.33
N VAL A 166 -8.20 -3.18 49.04
CA VAL A 166 -8.35 -3.04 50.49
C VAL A 166 -7.10 -3.47 51.24
N ALA A 167 -6.42 -4.52 50.81
CA ALA A 167 -5.17 -4.94 51.40
C ALA A 167 -4.03 -3.91 51.22
N GLU A 168 -3.95 -3.27 50.05
CA GLU A 168 -2.99 -2.18 49.79
C GLU A 168 -3.31 -0.95 50.63
N SER A 169 -4.56 -0.54 50.74
CA SER A 169 -4.96 0.60 51.57
C SER A 169 -4.63 0.39 53.05
N LYS A 170 -4.79 -0.84 53.57
CA LYS A 170 -4.41 -1.19 54.96
C LYS A 170 -2.89 -1.26 55.17
N LYS A 171 -2.09 -1.44 54.14
CA LYS A 171 -0.62 -1.41 54.24
C LYS A 171 -0.06 0.01 54.16
N ALA A 172 -0.81 0.93 53.57
CA ALA A 172 -0.42 2.33 53.41
C ALA A 172 -0.88 3.22 54.58
N ALA A 173 -1.80 2.70 55.44
CA ALA A 173 -2.20 3.28 56.71
C ALA A 173 -1.39 2.69 57.86
#